data_f58068c49e9af61eac929097f419b3f5
#
_entry.id   f58068c49e9af61eac929097f419b3f5
#
_cell.length_a   1.000
_cell.length_b   1.000
_cell.length_c   1.000
_cell.angle_alpha   90.00
_cell.angle_beta   90.00
_cell.angle_gamma   90.00
#
_symmetry.space_group_name_H-M   'P 1'
#
loop_
_entity.id
_entity.type
_entity.pdbx_description
1 polymer ?
#
loop_
_entity_poly.entity_id
_entity_poly.type
_entity_poly.pdbx_seq_one_letter_code
_entity_poly.pdbx_strand_id
1 'polypeptide(L)'
;MNPQVKIMESGSKLVKFTLATNETYTNSSGEKVTETEWHQVVAWNKTADLIETYLQKGKEVALEGKLVTRSWEDEKGVKKYSTEVVCSEIVFLGSRD
;
A
#
# COMPACT_ATOMS: atom_id res chain seq x y z
N MET A 1 3.35 -8.99 6.40
CA MET A 1 2.84 -8.81 5.06
C MET A 1 3.96 -8.83 4.04
N ASN A 2 3.90 -9.73 3.13
CA ASN A 2 4.94 -9.87 2.13
C ASN A 2 4.48 -9.22 0.82
N PRO A 3 5.36 -8.45 0.17
CA PRO A 3 5.02 -7.89 -1.12
C PRO A 3 4.82 -9.00 -2.16
N GLN A 4 3.86 -8.80 -3.02
CA GLN A 4 3.61 -9.70 -4.14
C GLN A 4 4.20 -9.09 -5.40
N VAL A 5 5.04 -9.83 -6.07
CA VAL A 5 5.76 -9.37 -7.26
C VAL A 5 5.16 -10.03 -8.50
N LYS A 6 4.90 -9.25 -9.52
CA LYS A 6 4.40 -9.76 -10.79
C LYS A 6 5.15 -9.10 -11.94
N ILE A 7 5.58 -9.91 -12.90
CA ILE A 7 6.20 -9.41 -14.12
C ILE A 7 5.16 -9.48 -15.24
N MET A 8 4.90 -8.36 -15.87
CA MET A 8 3.94 -8.27 -16.96
C MET A 8 4.55 -8.73 -18.28
N GLU A 9 3.72 -9.04 -19.25
CA GLU A 9 4.19 -9.46 -20.58
C GLU A 9 5.07 -8.42 -21.24
N SER A 10 4.83 -7.15 -20.97
CA SER A 10 5.64 -6.05 -21.48
C SER A 10 7.02 -5.96 -20.85
N GLY A 11 7.29 -6.75 -19.80
CA GLY A 11 8.51 -6.67 -19.02
C GLY A 11 8.43 -5.74 -17.82
N SER A 12 7.32 -5.05 -17.65
CA SER A 12 7.13 -4.17 -16.49
C SER A 12 6.95 -4.96 -15.22
N LYS A 13 7.58 -4.52 -14.16
CA LYS A 13 7.51 -5.16 -12.85
C LYS A 13 6.50 -4.42 -11.97
N LEU A 14 5.63 -5.19 -11.35
CA LEU A 14 4.61 -4.68 -10.46
C LEU A 14 4.78 -5.31 -9.09
N VAL A 15 4.75 -4.49 -8.05
CA VAL A 15 4.74 -4.97 -6.68
C VAL A 15 3.50 -4.43 -5.99
N LYS A 16 2.81 -5.30 -5.27
CA LYS A 16 1.65 -4.93 -4.44
C LYS A 16 1.93 -5.32 -3.00
N PHE A 17 1.57 -4.43 -2.08
CA PHE A 17 1.64 -4.74 -0.66
C PHE A 17 0.58 -3.93 0.09
N THR A 18 0.34 -4.31 1.33
CA THR A 18 -0.61 -3.61 2.18
C THR A 18 0.16 -2.82 3.24
N LEU A 19 -0.19 -1.56 3.39
CA LEU A 19 0.42 -0.67 4.36
C LEU A 19 -0.60 -0.32 5.42
N ALA A 20 -0.22 -0.42 6.68
CA ALA A 20 -1.06 -0.03 7.81
C ALA A 20 -0.62 1.34 8.31
N THR A 21 -1.59 2.22 8.54
CA THR A 21 -1.36 3.49 9.22
C THR A 21 -2.17 3.49 10.49
N ASN A 22 -1.58 4.00 11.56
CA ASN A 22 -2.25 4.09 12.85
C ASN A 22 -2.45 5.55 13.22
N GLU A 23 -3.64 5.87 13.66
CA GLU A 23 -3.98 7.19 14.15
C GLU A 23 -4.48 7.07 15.57
N THR A 24 -3.94 7.89 16.47
CA THR A 24 -4.41 7.92 17.84
C THR A 24 -4.98 9.31 18.13
N TYR A 25 -6.18 9.34 18.66
CA TYR A 25 -6.83 10.59 19.00
C TYR A 25 -7.64 10.43 20.27
N THR A 26 -8.01 11.56 20.86
CA THR A 26 -8.86 11.58 22.04
C THR A 26 -10.29 11.88 21.61
N ASN A 27 -11.23 11.01 21.97
CA ASN A 27 -12.63 11.19 21.60
C ASN A 27 -13.32 12.17 22.56
N SER A 28 -14.59 12.42 22.31
CA SER A 28 -15.37 13.37 23.11
C SER A 28 -15.55 12.94 24.57
N SER A 29 -15.37 11.67 24.87
CA SER A 29 -15.43 11.12 26.24
C SER A 29 -14.11 11.19 26.98
N GLY A 30 -13.04 11.72 26.35
CA GLY A 30 -11.71 11.81 26.95
C GLY A 30 -10.90 10.54 26.86
N GLU A 31 -11.35 9.57 26.11
CA GLU A 31 -10.63 8.30 25.94
C GLU A 31 -9.73 8.35 24.73
N LYS A 32 -8.56 7.70 24.84
CA LYS A 32 -7.67 7.53 23.69
C LYS A 32 -8.18 6.42 22.79
N VAL A 33 -8.32 6.72 21.52
CA VAL A 33 -8.77 5.77 20.51
C VAL A 33 -7.68 5.64 19.45
N THR A 34 -7.33 4.40 19.12
CA THR A 34 -6.39 4.11 18.05
C THR A 34 -7.14 3.46 16.90
N GLU A 35 -7.01 4.03 15.73
CA GLU A 35 -7.59 3.47 14.50
C GLU A 35 -6.48 3.04 13.57
N THR A 36 -6.67 1.88 12.97
CA THR A 36 -5.75 1.35 11.97
C THR A 36 -6.45 1.30 10.62
N GLU A 37 -5.82 1.92 9.64
CA GLU A 37 -6.28 1.87 8.26
C GLU A 37 -5.33 1.04 7.43
N TRP A 38 -5.88 0.22 6.56
CA TRP A 38 -5.10 -0.63 5.66
C TRP A 38 -5.20 -0.10 4.25
N HIS A 39 -4.04 0.15 3.64
CA HIS A 39 -3.97 0.70 2.30
C HIS A 39 -3.33 -0.29 1.36
N GLN A 40 -3.91 -0.47 0.19
CA GLN A 40 -3.28 -1.25 -0.86
C GLN A 40 -2.35 -0.34 -1.65
N VAL A 41 -1.10 -0.73 -1.73
CA VAL A 41 -0.06 0.06 -2.40
C VAL A 41 0.47 -0.72 -3.59
N VAL A 42 0.61 -0.03 -4.70
CA VAL A 42 1.11 -0.59 -5.95
C VAL A 42 2.31 0.23 -6.38
N ALA A 43 3.36 -0.44 -6.82
CA ALA A 43 4.54 0.23 -7.34
C ALA A 43 5.02 -0.45 -8.60
N TRP A 44 5.65 0.32 -9.48
CA TRP A 44 6.11 -0.16 -10.78
C TRP A 44 7.60 0.03 -10.95
N ASN A 45 8.22 -0.91 -11.65
CA ASN A 45 9.59 -0.83 -12.17
C ASN A 45 10.63 -0.50 -11.10
N LYS A 46 11.30 0.64 -11.17
CA LYS A 46 12.36 0.99 -10.22
C LYS A 46 11.88 1.06 -8.78
N THR A 47 10.71 1.61 -8.55
CA THR A 47 10.13 1.67 -7.22
C THR A 47 9.80 0.26 -6.73
N ALA A 48 9.30 -0.60 -7.62
CA ALA A 48 9.04 -1.99 -7.32
C ALA A 48 10.31 -2.74 -6.92
N ASP A 49 11.42 -2.47 -7.63
CA ASP A 49 12.70 -3.07 -7.31
C ASP A 49 13.19 -2.69 -5.91
N LEU A 50 13.05 -1.41 -5.55
CA LEU A 50 13.42 -0.95 -4.21
C LEU A 50 12.60 -1.64 -3.14
N ILE A 51 11.30 -1.77 -3.37
CA ILE A 51 10.40 -2.41 -2.42
C ILE A 51 10.75 -3.89 -2.25
N GLU A 52 10.95 -4.59 -3.36
CA GLU A 52 11.31 -6.00 -3.31
C GLU A 52 12.61 -6.24 -2.56
N THR A 53 13.59 -5.36 -2.75
CA THR A 53 14.91 -5.51 -2.16
C THR A 53 14.91 -5.20 -0.67
N TYR A 54 14.21 -4.16 -0.24
CA TYR A 54 14.36 -3.62 1.11
C TYR A 54 13.14 -3.78 2.01
N LEU A 55 11.96 -4.01 1.46
CA LEU A 55 10.77 -4.11 2.29
C LEU A 55 10.73 -5.43 3.03
N GLN A 56 10.66 -5.35 4.36
CA GLN A 56 10.52 -6.51 5.21
C GLN A 56 9.40 -6.24 6.20
N LYS A 57 8.80 -7.31 6.69
CA LYS A 57 7.77 -7.21 7.71
C LYS A 57 8.32 -6.50 8.94
N GLY A 58 7.57 -5.55 9.45
CA GLY A 58 7.95 -4.81 10.65
C GLY A 58 8.77 -3.56 10.39
N LYS A 59 9.13 -3.29 9.15
CA LYS A 59 9.81 -2.04 8.80
C LYS A 59 8.83 -0.90 8.67
N GLU A 60 9.27 0.26 9.08
CA GLU A 60 8.53 1.49 8.85
C GLU A 60 8.98 2.13 7.56
N VAL A 61 8.03 2.63 6.80
CA VAL A 61 8.31 3.31 5.55
C VAL A 61 7.46 4.58 5.47
N ALA A 62 7.99 5.57 4.79
CA ALA A 62 7.22 6.72 4.37
C ALA A 62 7.15 6.69 2.85
N LEU A 63 5.97 6.86 2.30
CA LEU A 63 5.82 6.86 0.86
C LEU A 63 4.94 7.99 0.40
N GLU A 64 5.14 8.38 -0.83
CA GLU A 64 4.33 9.35 -1.51
C GLU A 64 3.72 8.68 -2.72
N GLY A 65 2.46 8.91 -2.94
CA GLY A 65 1.77 8.30 -4.05
C GLY A 65 0.47 8.99 -4.35
N LYS A 66 -0.25 8.42 -5.28
CA LYS A 66 -1.48 8.97 -5.81
C LYS A 66 -2.58 7.94 -5.61
N LEU A 67 -3.73 8.39 -5.14
CA LEU A 67 -4.89 7.53 -5.04
C LEU A 67 -5.50 7.33 -6.42
N VAL A 68 -5.69 6.08 -6.78
CA VAL A 68 -6.30 5.70 -8.05
C VAL A 68 -7.45 4.75 -7.76
N THR A 69 -8.62 5.08 -8.25
CA THR A 69 -9.78 4.21 -8.13
C THR A 69 -10.05 3.58 -9.49
N ARG A 70 -10.16 2.26 -9.50
CA ARG A 70 -10.51 1.50 -10.69
C ARG A 70 -11.90 0.96 -10.54
N SER A 71 -12.62 0.89 -11.66
CA SER A 71 -13.93 0.26 -11.67
C SER A 71 -13.96 -0.83 -12.74
N TRP A 72 -14.74 -1.87 -12.47
CA TRP A 72 -14.95 -2.95 -13.43
C TRP A 72 -16.31 -3.57 -13.15
N GLU A 73 -16.79 -4.34 -14.11
CA GLU A 73 -18.00 -5.11 -13.92
C GLU A 73 -17.65 -6.57 -13.75
N ASP A 74 -18.31 -7.24 -12.80
CA ASP A 74 -18.15 -8.67 -12.63
C ASP A 74 -19.02 -9.44 -13.65
N GLU A 75 -18.99 -10.76 -13.56
CA GLU A 75 -19.74 -11.63 -14.45
C GLU A 75 -21.26 -11.41 -14.39
N LYS A 76 -21.74 -10.89 -13.28
CA LYS A 76 -23.17 -10.62 -13.08
C LYS A 76 -23.57 -9.20 -13.48
N GLY A 77 -22.63 -8.43 -13.99
CA GLY A 77 -22.88 -7.05 -14.38
C GLY A 77 -22.86 -6.07 -13.21
N VAL A 78 -22.41 -6.51 -12.04
CA VAL A 78 -22.32 -5.63 -10.88
C VAL A 78 -21.04 -4.81 -10.96
N LYS A 79 -21.18 -3.51 -10.83
CA LYS A 79 -20.04 -2.60 -10.89
C LYS A 79 -19.26 -2.64 -9.56
N LYS A 80 -17.96 -2.84 -9.66
CA LYS A 80 -17.08 -2.91 -8.50
C LYS A 80 -15.98 -1.88 -8.61
N TYR A 81 -15.47 -1.46 -7.46
CA TYR A 81 -14.44 -0.42 -7.36
C TYR A 81 -13.32 -0.90 -6.46
N SER A 82 -12.12 -0.47 -6.77
CA SER A 82 -10.95 -0.68 -5.92
C SER A 82 -10.12 0.57 -5.90
N THR A 83 -9.71 1.00 -4.73
CA THR A 83 -8.86 2.17 -4.58
C THR A 83 -7.48 1.71 -4.10
N GLU A 84 -6.46 2.17 -4.81
CA GLU A 84 -5.08 1.81 -4.53
C GLU A 84 -4.22 3.07 -4.48
N VAL A 85 -3.12 3.00 -3.72
CA VAL A 85 -2.11 4.05 -3.74
C VAL A 85 -1.03 3.62 -4.72
N VAL A 86 -0.85 4.40 -5.78
CA VAL A 86 0.25 4.16 -6.72
C VAL A 86 1.45 4.93 -6.20
N CYS A 87 2.43 4.18 -5.70
CA CYS A 87 3.60 4.74 -5.05
C CYS A 87 4.57 5.35 -6.06
N SER A 88 4.91 6.61 -5.88
CA SER A 88 5.90 7.30 -6.71
C SER A 88 7.25 7.37 -6.03
N GLU A 89 7.27 7.52 -4.71
CA GLU A 89 8.50 7.56 -3.92
C GLU A 89 8.32 6.81 -2.62
N ILE A 90 9.36 6.14 -2.17
CA ILE A 90 9.36 5.43 -0.90
C ILE A 90 10.68 5.66 -0.18
N VAL A 91 10.61 5.88 1.13
CA VAL A 91 11.77 6.03 2.00
C VAL A 91 11.66 5.02 3.12
N PHE A 92 12.71 4.27 3.34
CA PHE A 92 12.75 3.27 4.40
C PHE A 92 13.32 3.92 5.66
N LEU A 93 12.54 3.88 6.73
CA LEU A 93 12.86 4.58 7.98
C LEU A 93 13.65 3.72 8.96
N GLY A 94 14.03 2.54 8.54
CA GLY A 94 14.77 1.60 9.37
C GLY A 94 13.87 0.52 9.94
N SER A 95 14.49 -0.45 10.59
CA SER A 95 13.72 -1.54 11.17
C SER A 95 13.44 -1.24 12.64
N ARG A 96 12.29 -1.68 13.11
CA ARG A 96 11.95 -1.67 14.52
C ARG A 96 12.47 -2.94 15.15
N ASP A 97 13.20 -2.77 16.19
CA ASP A 97 13.65 -3.93 16.98
C ASP A 97 12.70 -4.20 18.12
#